data_4aeed8a6a390832a7bafd667d0f65ddf
#
_entry.id   4aeed8a6a390832a7bafd667d0f65ddf
#
_cell.length_a   1.000
_cell.length_b   1.000
_cell.length_c   1.000
_cell.angle_alpha   90.00
_cell.angle_beta   90.00
_cell.angle_gamma   90.00
#
_symmetry.space_group_name_H-M   'P 1'
#
loop_
_entity.id
_entity.type
_entity.pdbx_description
1 polymer ?
#
loop_
_entity_poly.entity_id
_entity_poly.type
_entity_poly.pdbx_seq_one_letter_code
_entity_poly.pdbx_strand_id
1 'polypeptide(L)' 'MTTSKRYSPEVRERAVRMVIEHLHEHDSQWATIESISAKIGCTAETLRRWV' A
#
# COMPACT_ATOMS: atom_id res chain seq x y z
N MET A 1 16.16 15.26 5.71
CA MET A 1 15.89 14.85 5.91
C MET A 1 15.35 13.82 5.80
N THR A 2 15.36 13.16 6.00
CA THR A 2 14.94 12.07 6.10
C THR A 2 13.66 11.91 5.78
N THR A 3 13.06 12.70 5.42
CA THR A 3 11.78 12.51 5.14
C THR A 3 11.52 11.94 3.87
N SER A 4 12.48 11.55 3.16
CA SER A 4 12.27 10.99 1.87
C SER A 4 11.38 9.77 1.92
N LYS A 5 11.23 9.16 3.08
CA LYS A 5 10.39 8.02 3.15
C LYS A 5 8.98 8.36 3.47
N ARG A 6 8.67 9.62 3.60
CA ARG A 6 7.34 9.95 3.89
C ARG A 6 6.53 10.02 2.65
N TYR A 7 5.28 9.64 2.73
CA TYR A 7 4.36 9.69 1.62
C TYR A 7 3.26 10.68 1.97
N SER A 8 2.75 11.39 0.99
CA SER A 8 1.71 12.37 1.25
C SER A 8 0.45 11.66 1.68
N PRO A 9 -0.44 12.36 2.40
CA PRO A 9 -1.70 11.74 2.80
C PRO A 9 -2.50 11.26 1.60
N GLU A 10 -2.38 11.93 0.48
CA GLU A 10 -3.08 11.51 -0.72
C GLU A 10 -2.57 10.17 -1.23
N VAL A 11 -1.27 9.99 -1.23
CA VAL A 11 -0.69 8.75 -1.68
C VAL A 11 -1.10 7.62 -0.75
N ARG A 12 -1.04 7.87 0.55
CA ARG A 12 -1.43 6.88 1.53
C ARG A 12 -2.87 6.46 1.35
N GLU A 13 -3.73 7.43 1.21
CA GLU A 13 -5.15 7.17 1.07
C GLU A 13 -5.44 6.38 -0.19
N ARG A 14 -4.79 6.75 -1.27
CA ARG A 14 -4.97 6.04 -2.52
C ARG A 14 -4.50 4.59 -2.41
N ALA A 15 -3.36 4.39 -1.76
CA ALA A 15 -2.82 3.06 -1.62
C ALA A 15 -3.77 2.16 -0.82
N VAL A 16 -4.30 2.69 0.27
CA VAL A 16 -5.23 1.92 1.08
C VAL A 16 -6.47 1.58 0.29
N ARG A 17 -6.99 2.53 -0.46
CA ARG A 17 -8.17 2.28 -1.26
C ARG A 17 -7.90 1.22 -2.32
N MET A 18 -6.73 1.26 -2.93
CA MET A 18 -6.39 0.25 -3.92
C MET A 18 -6.36 -1.14 -3.31
N VAL A 19 -5.84 -1.25 -2.10
CA VAL A 19 -5.82 -2.54 -1.44
C VAL A 19 -7.24 -3.04 -1.22
N ILE A 20 -8.09 -2.19 -0.71
CA ILE A 20 -9.47 -2.58 -0.43
C ILE A 20 -10.19 -3.00 -1.71
N GLU A 21 -9.99 -2.27 -2.78
CA GLU A 21 -10.67 -2.54 -4.02
C GLU A 21 -10.19 -3.81 -4.70
N HIS A 22 -8.97 -4.23 -4.39
CA HIS A 22 -8.41 -5.40 -5.06
C HIS A 22 -8.29 -6.62 -4.15
N LEU A 23 -8.90 -6.55 -2.99
CA LEU A 23 -8.78 -7.65 -2.04
C LEU A 23 -9.24 -8.99 -2.59
N HIS A 24 -10.31 -8.99 -3.39
CA HIS A 24 -10.78 -10.27 -3.89
C HIS A 24 -10.09 -10.71 -5.15
N GLU A 25 -9.13 -9.98 -5.63
CA GLU A 25 -8.40 -10.43 -6.81
C GLU A 25 -7.23 -11.32 -6.41
N HIS A 26 -6.95 -11.41 -5.12
CA HIS A 26 -5.83 -12.19 -4.64
C HIS A 26 -6.29 -13.14 -3.55
N ASP A 27 -5.52 -14.18 -3.34
CA ASP A 27 -5.88 -15.17 -2.35
C ASP A 27 -5.80 -14.68 -0.92
N SER A 28 -4.96 -13.70 -0.67
CA SER A 28 -4.81 -13.22 0.68
C SER A 28 -4.62 -11.71 0.68
N GLN A 29 -4.89 -11.12 1.84
CA GLN A 29 -4.68 -9.70 2.00
C GLN A 29 -3.22 -9.34 1.80
N TRP A 30 -2.32 -10.20 2.27
CA TRP A 30 -0.89 -9.94 2.14
C TRP A 30 -0.48 -9.88 0.68
N ALA A 31 -1.00 -10.79 -0.14
CA ALA A 31 -0.68 -10.79 -1.56
C ALA A 31 -1.13 -9.49 -2.21
N THR A 32 -2.31 -9.00 -1.82
CA THR A 32 -2.81 -7.74 -2.34
C THR A 32 -1.89 -6.60 -1.93
N ILE A 33 -1.49 -6.58 -0.66
CA ILE A 33 -0.63 -5.53 -0.16
C ILE A 33 0.70 -5.53 -0.89
N GLU A 34 1.27 -6.70 -1.12
CA GLU A 34 2.53 -6.78 -1.83
C GLU A 34 2.41 -6.24 -3.24
N SER A 35 1.33 -6.58 -3.91
CA SER A 35 1.13 -6.15 -5.27
C SER A 35 0.98 -4.63 -5.34
N ILE A 36 0.18 -4.07 -4.46
CA ILE A 36 -0.08 -2.64 -4.47
C ILE A 36 1.16 -1.86 -4.04
N SER A 37 1.89 -2.38 -3.04
CA SER A 37 3.08 -1.66 -2.57
C SER A 37 4.10 -1.52 -3.68
N ALA A 38 4.23 -2.53 -4.53
CA ALA A 38 5.15 -2.45 -5.65
C ALA A 38 4.76 -1.33 -6.60
N LYS A 39 3.47 -1.12 -6.79
CA LYS A 39 3.00 -0.08 -7.68
C LYS A 39 3.18 1.31 -7.09
N ILE A 40 2.99 1.41 -5.78
CA ILE A 40 3.12 2.69 -5.10
C ILE A 40 4.59 3.05 -4.91
N GLY A 41 5.43 2.03 -4.76
CA GLY A 41 6.85 2.28 -4.52
C GLY A 41 7.21 2.26 -3.05
N CYS A 42 6.40 1.61 -2.23
CA CYS A 42 6.70 1.50 -0.81
C CYS A 42 6.86 0.02 -0.48
N THR A 43 7.24 -0.26 0.75
CA THR A 43 7.38 -1.65 1.17
C THR A 43 6.01 -2.18 1.57
N ALA A 44 5.86 -3.49 1.48
CA ALA A 44 4.61 -4.11 1.88
C ALA A 44 4.30 -3.84 3.34
N GLU A 45 5.32 -3.81 4.16
CA GLU A 45 5.14 -3.56 5.56
C GLU A 45 4.59 -2.17 5.83
N THR A 46 5.11 -1.19 5.11
CA THR A 46 4.63 0.17 5.24
C THR A 46 3.15 0.25 4.85
N LEU A 47 2.81 -0.37 3.75
CA LEU A 47 1.43 -0.34 3.28
C LEU A 47 0.51 -1.05 4.28
N ARG A 48 0.96 -2.16 4.83
CA ARG A 48 0.18 -2.88 5.81
C ARG A 48 -0.13 -2.01 7.02
N ARG A 49 0.80 -1.16 7.38
CA ARG A 49 0.59 -0.28 8.50
C ARG A 49 -0.52 0.71 8.23
N TRP A 50 -0.63 1.15 7.00
CA TRP A 50 -1.66 2.11 6.63
C TRP A 50 -3.04 1.44 6.55
N VAL A 51 -3.06 0.21 6.17
CA VAL A 51 -4.29 -0.55 6.06
C VAL A 51 -4.70 -1.14 7.39
#